data_06d9d4f2286846a8869ce4d8fb4e438d
#
_entry.id   06d9d4f2286846a8869ce4d8fb4e438d
#
_cell.length_a   1.000
_cell.length_b   1.000
_cell.length_c   1.000
_cell.angle_alpha   90.00
_cell.angle_beta   90.00
_cell.angle_gamma   90.00
#
_symmetry.space_group_name_H-M   'P 1'
#
loop_
_entity.id
_entity.type
_entity.pdbx_description
1 polymer ?
#
loop_
_entity_poly.entity_id
_entity_poly.type
_entity_poly.pdbx_seq_one_letter_code
_entity_poly.pdbx_strand_id
1 'polypeptide(L)'
;MPLVELTATAVADLDRMIRTHSLPAETKRRVKRALIPLRRFPRLGPQLSGRWGDFRFLLGPWRWMLIVYVLLEDDERVVVVTIQDARSSPAATAER
;
A
#
# COMPACT_ATOMS: atom_id res chain seq x y z
N MET A 1 6.37 5.91 17.85
CA MET A 1 6.32 4.92 16.77
C MET A 1 5.09 5.17 15.91
N PRO A 2 5.23 5.30 14.58
CA PRO A 2 4.07 5.62 13.74
C PRO A 2 2.98 4.58 13.82
N LEU A 3 1.74 5.06 13.76
CA LEU A 3 0.56 4.20 13.67
C LEU A 3 0.31 3.88 12.19
N VAL A 4 0.15 2.61 11.86
CA VAL A 4 -0.14 2.17 10.49
C VAL A 4 -1.60 1.76 10.40
N GLU A 5 -2.33 2.42 9.50
CA GLU A 5 -3.77 2.23 9.34
C GLU A 5 -4.11 1.93 7.89
N LEU A 6 -5.21 1.21 7.66
CA LEU A 6 -5.77 0.99 6.33
C LEU A 6 -7.12 1.68 6.24
N THR A 7 -7.34 2.39 5.12
CA THR A 7 -8.68 2.95 4.86
C THR A 7 -9.67 1.85 4.50
N ALA A 8 -10.95 2.17 4.58
CA ALA A 8 -11.99 1.25 4.13
C ALA A 8 -11.80 0.88 2.65
N THR A 9 -11.36 1.85 1.84
CA THR A 9 -11.06 1.60 0.42
C THR A 9 -9.96 0.58 0.25
N ALA A 10 -8.86 0.72 1.03
CA ALA A 10 -7.74 -0.23 0.95
C ALA A 10 -8.18 -1.64 1.35
N VAL A 11 -9.00 -1.76 2.40
CA VAL A 11 -9.51 -3.06 2.84
C VAL A 11 -10.40 -3.68 1.76
N ALA A 12 -11.29 -2.88 1.15
CA ALA A 12 -12.16 -3.35 0.09
C ALA A 12 -11.36 -3.78 -1.15
N ASP A 13 -10.32 -3.00 -1.49
CA ASP A 13 -9.42 -3.34 -2.61
C ASP A 13 -8.76 -4.68 -2.38
N LEU A 14 -8.26 -4.91 -1.17
CA LEU A 14 -7.58 -6.16 -0.83
C LEU A 14 -8.56 -7.33 -0.89
N ASP A 15 -9.76 -7.18 -0.33
CA ASP A 15 -10.78 -8.21 -0.37
C ASP A 15 -11.15 -8.59 -1.81
N ARG A 16 -11.29 -7.58 -2.69
CA ARG A 16 -11.58 -7.82 -4.09
C ARG A 16 -10.45 -8.58 -4.78
N MET A 17 -9.19 -8.20 -4.50
CA MET A 17 -8.04 -8.89 -5.09
C MET A 17 -7.95 -10.34 -4.66
N ILE A 18 -8.23 -10.62 -3.39
CA ILE A 18 -8.22 -11.99 -2.88
C ILE A 18 -9.21 -12.84 -3.68
N ARG A 19 -10.40 -12.30 -3.96
CA ARG A 19 -11.40 -13.02 -4.74
C ARG A 19 -11.04 -13.14 -6.21
N THR A 20 -10.66 -12.03 -6.84
CA THR A 20 -10.45 -11.99 -8.30
C THR A 20 -9.17 -12.70 -8.73
N HIS A 21 -8.17 -12.76 -7.87
CA HIS A 21 -6.89 -13.42 -8.18
C HIS A 21 -6.75 -14.77 -7.47
N SER A 22 -7.79 -15.22 -6.79
CA SER A 22 -7.79 -16.48 -6.04
C SER A 22 -6.59 -16.60 -5.11
N LEU A 23 -6.33 -15.55 -4.33
CA LEU A 23 -5.18 -15.51 -3.44
C LEU A 23 -5.40 -16.37 -2.19
N PRO A 24 -4.30 -16.82 -1.55
CA PRO A 24 -4.41 -17.65 -0.35
C PRO A 24 -5.16 -16.99 0.81
N ALA A 25 -5.70 -17.80 1.72
CA ALA A 25 -6.45 -17.32 2.86
C ALA A 25 -5.61 -16.43 3.79
N GLU A 26 -4.30 -16.64 3.86
CA GLU A 26 -3.40 -15.85 4.71
C GLU A 26 -2.93 -14.54 4.07
N THR A 27 -3.49 -14.15 2.91
CA THR A 27 -3.08 -12.94 2.19
C THR A 27 -3.16 -11.68 3.07
N LYS A 28 -4.24 -11.52 3.83
CA LYS A 28 -4.38 -10.35 4.70
C LYS A 28 -3.27 -10.29 5.74
N ARG A 29 -2.90 -11.43 6.30
CA ARG A 29 -1.82 -11.52 7.28
C ARG A 29 -0.48 -11.16 6.64
N ARG A 30 -0.25 -11.61 5.41
CA ARG A 30 0.97 -11.30 4.68
C ARG A 30 1.08 -9.81 4.36
N VAL A 31 -0.03 -9.18 3.99
CA VAL A 31 -0.05 -7.74 3.74
C VAL A 31 0.26 -6.97 5.03
N LYS A 32 -0.36 -7.34 6.14
CA LYS A 32 -0.08 -6.71 7.42
C LYS A 32 1.39 -6.85 7.80
N ARG A 33 1.98 -8.00 7.56
CA ARG A 33 3.40 -8.24 7.83
C ARG A 33 4.29 -7.35 6.95
N ALA A 34 3.91 -7.16 5.70
CA ALA A 34 4.66 -6.31 4.78
C ALA A 34 4.65 -4.84 5.23
N LEU A 35 3.66 -4.42 6.01
CA LEU A 35 3.54 -3.05 6.50
C LEU A 35 4.32 -2.80 7.79
N ILE A 36 4.76 -3.85 8.49
CA ILE A 36 5.45 -3.70 9.77
C ILE A 36 6.67 -2.76 9.69
N PRO A 37 7.53 -2.84 8.66
CA PRO A 37 8.68 -1.93 8.58
C PRO A 37 8.32 -0.46 8.58
N LEU A 38 7.11 -0.09 8.15
CA LEU A 38 6.67 1.30 8.13
C LEU A 38 6.51 1.90 9.54
N ARG A 39 6.43 1.05 10.56
CA ARG A 39 6.39 1.52 11.95
C ARG A 39 7.71 2.14 12.39
N ARG A 40 8.81 1.73 11.78
CA ARG A 40 10.14 2.28 12.07
C ARG A 40 10.62 3.22 10.98
N PHE A 41 10.29 2.92 9.73
CA PHE A 41 10.78 3.64 8.57
C PHE A 41 9.60 4.07 7.71
N PRO A 42 8.82 5.07 8.15
CA PRO A 42 7.62 5.47 7.40
C PRO A 42 7.93 5.97 5.99
N ARG A 43 9.14 6.43 5.74
CA ARG A 43 9.56 6.90 4.42
C ARG A 43 10.26 5.81 3.59
N LEU A 44 10.13 4.55 4.00
CA LEU A 44 10.76 3.42 3.32
C LEU A 44 10.36 3.30 1.86
N GLY A 45 9.07 3.46 1.55
CA GLY A 45 8.61 3.40 0.18
C GLY A 45 8.92 4.67 -0.59
N PRO A 46 9.34 4.56 -1.86
CA PRO A 46 9.59 5.74 -2.68
C PRO A 46 8.32 6.53 -2.94
N GLN A 47 8.49 7.82 -3.22
CA GLN A 47 7.37 8.66 -3.61
C GLN A 47 6.96 8.36 -5.05
N LEU A 48 5.67 8.46 -5.30
CA LEU A 48 5.14 8.45 -6.65
C LEU A 48 5.41 9.82 -7.29
N SER A 49 5.29 9.90 -8.60
CA SER A 49 5.59 11.14 -9.31
C SER A 49 4.33 11.87 -9.77
N GLY A 50 4.52 13.12 -10.24
CA GLY A 50 3.45 13.95 -10.75
C GLY A 50 2.40 14.26 -9.71
N ARG A 51 1.13 14.19 -10.09
CA ARG A 51 0.00 14.47 -9.18
C ARG A 51 -0.11 13.48 -8.01
N TRP A 52 0.65 12.38 -8.06
CA TRP A 52 0.68 11.37 -7.00
C TRP A 52 1.82 11.61 -6.00
N GLY A 53 2.50 12.77 -6.10
CA GLY A 53 3.73 13.02 -5.34
C GLY A 53 3.59 13.02 -3.83
N ASP A 54 2.39 13.21 -3.28
CA ASP A 54 2.16 13.12 -1.85
C ASP A 54 2.07 11.69 -1.33
N PHE A 55 2.01 10.74 -2.25
CA PHE A 55 1.88 9.33 -1.91
C PHE A 55 3.19 8.60 -2.07
N ARG A 56 3.33 7.53 -1.27
CA ARG A 56 4.43 6.58 -1.37
C ARG A 56 3.87 5.20 -1.62
N PHE A 57 4.71 4.26 -2.01
CA PHE A 57 4.24 2.91 -2.26
C PHE A 57 5.22 1.87 -1.76
N LEU A 58 4.68 0.68 -1.50
CA LEU A 58 5.45 -0.55 -1.30
C LEU A 58 4.84 -1.61 -2.19
N LEU A 59 5.66 -2.59 -2.56
CA LEU A 59 5.13 -3.81 -3.14
C LEU A 59 4.74 -4.75 -2.01
N GLY A 60 3.60 -5.41 -2.17
CA GLY A 60 3.12 -6.38 -1.19
C GLY A 60 3.79 -7.73 -1.36
N PRO A 61 3.18 -8.80 -0.81
CA PRO A 61 3.70 -10.15 -0.92
C PRO A 61 3.92 -10.62 -2.35
N TRP A 62 3.19 -10.04 -3.29
CA TRP A 62 3.35 -10.30 -4.72
C TRP A 62 3.84 -9.03 -5.40
N ARG A 63 4.73 -9.17 -6.38
CA ARG A 63 5.35 -8.05 -7.07
C ARG A 63 4.37 -7.10 -7.75
N TRP A 64 3.22 -7.63 -8.15
CA TRP A 64 2.19 -6.83 -8.82
C TRP A 64 1.26 -6.11 -7.83
N MET A 65 1.37 -6.38 -6.55
CA MET A 65 0.50 -5.74 -5.55
C MET A 65 1.12 -4.43 -5.09
N LEU A 66 0.50 -3.33 -5.49
CA LEU A 66 0.95 -1.98 -5.17
C LEU A 66 0.19 -1.47 -3.95
N ILE A 67 0.90 -1.25 -2.86
CA ILE A 67 0.33 -0.71 -1.61
C ILE A 67 0.67 0.77 -1.56
N VAL A 68 -0.34 1.63 -1.74
CA VAL A 68 -0.15 3.08 -1.79
C VAL A 68 -0.51 3.68 -0.45
N TYR A 69 0.38 4.49 0.10
CA TYR A 69 0.16 5.10 1.41
C TYR A 69 0.59 6.56 1.45
N VAL A 70 0.12 7.27 2.45
CA VAL A 70 0.46 8.67 2.69
C VAL A 70 0.92 8.82 4.14
N LEU A 71 1.82 9.78 4.37
CA LEU A 71 2.30 10.10 5.71
C LEU A 71 1.57 11.34 6.22
N LEU A 72 1.07 11.27 7.44
CA LEU A 72 0.35 12.35 8.09
C LEU A 72 0.98 12.65 9.45
N GLU A 73 0.69 13.84 9.99
CA GLU A 73 1.09 14.23 11.34
C GLU A 73 2.59 14.07 11.59
N ASP A 74 3.40 14.68 10.72
CA ASP A 74 4.88 14.59 10.81
C ASP A 74 5.38 13.14 10.85
N ASP A 75 4.80 12.30 9.99
CA ASP A 75 5.15 10.89 9.86
C ASP A 75 4.72 10.03 11.06
N GLU A 76 3.86 10.56 11.95
CA GLU A 76 3.34 9.78 13.07
C GLU A 76 2.18 8.87 12.66
N ARG A 77 1.59 9.11 11.48
CA ARG A 77 0.56 8.23 10.93
C ARG A 77 0.91 7.82 9.52
N VAL A 78 0.84 6.52 9.27
CA VAL A 78 0.96 5.94 7.94
C VAL A 78 -0.41 5.41 7.56
N VAL A 79 -1.00 5.96 6.50
CA VAL A 79 -2.35 5.58 6.07
C VAL A 79 -2.28 4.94 4.70
N VAL A 80 -2.60 3.64 4.63
CA VAL A 80 -2.70 2.94 3.35
C VAL A 80 -4.03 3.32 2.73
N VAL A 81 -3.98 4.05 1.62
CA VAL A 81 -5.17 4.61 1.00
C VAL A 81 -5.80 3.70 -0.04
N THR A 82 -5.00 2.87 -0.69
CA THR A 82 -5.50 1.93 -1.69
C THR A 82 -4.49 0.80 -1.91
N ILE A 83 -4.97 -0.32 -2.42
CA ILE A 83 -4.12 -1.43 -2.86
C ILE A 83 -4.55 -1.74 -4.28
N GLN A 84 -3.59 -1.72 -5.21
CA GLN A 84 -3.88 -1.83 -6.63
C GLN A 84 -3.01 -2.88 -7.30
N ASP A 85 -3.47 -3.34 -8.46
CA ASP A 85 -2.66 -4.19 -9.32
C ASP A 85 -1.72 -3.29 -10.11
N ALA A 86 -0.42 -3.43 -9.88
CA ALA A 86 0.59 -2.56 -10.49
C ALA A 86 0.58 -2.62 -12.02
N ARG A 87 0.06 -3.70 -12.59
CA ARG A 87 0.03 -3.89 -14.04
C ARG A 87 -1.03 -3.02 -14.73
N SER A 88 -2.02 -2.53 -13.97
CA SER A 88 -3.14 -1.77 -14.54
C SER A 88 -3.46 -0.49 -13.80
N SER A 89 -2.67 -0.11 -12.81
CA SER A 89 -2.94 1.06 -11.97
C SER A 89 -2.40 2.35 -12.58
N PRO A 90 -3.18 3.45 -12.57
CA PRO A 90 -2.65 4.77 -12.91
C PRO A 90 -1.52 5.21 -11.98
N ALA A 91 -1.57 4.82 -10.70
CA ALA A 91 -0.52 5.15 -9.75
C ALA A 91 0.80 4.46 -10.11
N ALA A 92 0.75 3.24 -10.62
CA ALA A 92 1.94 2.55 -11.09
C ALA A 92 2.56 3.24 -12.31
N THR A 93 1.72 3.81 -13.18
CA THR A 93 2.21 4.58 -14.33
C THR A 93 2.93 5.84 -13.87
N ALA A 94 2.47 6.47 -12.80
CA ALA A 94 3.07 7.70 -12.27
C ALA A 94 4.45 7.46 -11.64
N GLU A 95 4.80 6.22 -11.35
CA GLU A 95 6.09 5.83 -10.81
C GLU A 95 7.23 6.02 -11.81
N ARG A 96 6.95 5.96 -13.10
CA ARG A 96 7.95 5.95 -14.16
C ARG A 96 8.50 7.32 -14.53
#